data_ef9507fbf5148cae6b05d3274dcd2817
#
_entry.id   ef9507fbf5148cae6b05d3274dcd2817
#
_cell.length_a   1.000
_cell.length_b   1.000
_cell.length_c   1.000
_cell.angle_alpha   90.00
_cell.angle_beta   90.00
_cell.angle_gamma   90.00
#
_symmetry.space_group_name_H-M   'P 1'
#
loop_
_entity.id
_entity.type
_entity.pdbx_description
1 polymer ?
#
loop_
_entity_poly.entity_id
_entity_poly.type
_entity_poly.pdbx_seq_one_letter_code
_entity_poly.pdbx_strand_id
1 'polypeptide(L)'
;MSIGRNTAIAGVTLAAGALLLTACSPDESDNASPGADGKKVELRVATFPPGADKAAYDAFAVQEKQFEDLNPDIDVIGVEYEWTGPTFAVQLAGGSLPDVFTVPFTDSKTLLENGQLMDVTEEMKALGYTDKFNPVILDGVTGSDGKIYGFPRQAYAMGLHYNRDLFEAAGLDPNKPPTTWDEIRKDAKIIAEKTGKAGYAQMAINNTGGWQLTAETVARGGRTQEQNADGTFKSTINNPATVAALQFLHDVRWTDNAFGSKYDLDWGTINQEFAAGNIGMYTSGSDVYTALVRDFGMNPDQYGMTVVPNEGENAGTLGGGDIAVVSPTVDSTTKAAAVKWIDWYYMQKLMNEDAAVADAKALSDAGQAVGTPVLPVLSKDLYEQSLTWIEPYINVPRDQMTPFTDNIWDQTPVGEPKGQTQAIYGLLDPVVQSVLTDKNADINALLTKADTDAQALLDK
;
A
#
# COMPACT_ATOMS: atom_id res chain seq x y z
N MET A 1 -29.82 -9.14 -54.95
CA MET A 1 -31.05 -9.92 -54.65
C MET A 1 -31.46 -9.49 -53.27
N SER A 2 -32.23 -8.43 -53.07
CA SER A 2 -33.67 -8.28 -53.32
C SER A 2 -34.55 -9.03 -52.32
N ILE A 3 -35.21 -8.17 -51.47
CA ILE A 3 -36.59 -8.20 -51.03
C ILE A 3 -36.78 -9.01 -49.72
N GLY A 4 -37.45 -8.50 -48.65
CA GLY A 4 -38.49 -7.52 -48.58
C GLY A 4 -38.93 -7.18 -47.16
N ARG A 5 -39.46 -6.02 -47.06
CA ARG A 5 -40.16 -5.36 -45.96
C ARG A 5 -41.43 -6.10 -45.59
N ASN A 6 -41.83 -6.05 -44.31
CA ASN A 6 -43.26 -5.88 -43.97
C ASN A 6 -43.44 -5.17 -42.62
N THR A 7 -44.09 -4.05 -42.71
CA THR A 7 -44.65 -3.17 -41.67
C THR A 7 -46.01 -3.75 -41.21
N ALA A 8 -46.31 -3.65 -39.91
CA ALA A 8 -47.69 -3.60 -39.44
C ALA A 8 -47.81 -2.68 -38.22
N ILE A 9 -48.66 -1.70 -38.41
CA ILE A 9 -49.14 -0.67 -37.47
C ILE A 9 -50.45 -1.18 -36.86
N ALA A 10 -50.70 -0.95 -35.59
CA ALA A 10 -51.95 -0.69 -34.88
C ALA A 10 -51.75 -0.96 -33.38
N GLY A 11 -52.27 -0.20 -32.44
CA GLY A 11 -53.20 0.87 -32.36
C GLY A 11 -53.31 1.31 -30.90
N VAL A 12 -53.55 2.57 -30.72
CA VAL A 12 -53.74 3.33 -29.48
C VAL A 12 -55.04 2.90 -28.78
N THR A 13 -54.99 2.79 -27.43
CA THR A 13 -56.20 2.99 -26.60
C THR A 13 -55.83 3.74 -25.33
N LEU A 14 -56.28 4.99 -25.25
CA LEU A 14 -56.35 5.81 -24.03
C LEU A 14 -57.45 5.24 -23.11
N ALA A 15 -57.16 5.15 -21.81
CA ALA A 15 -58.21 5.17 -20.79
C ALA A 15 -57.77 6.14 -19.68
N ALA A 16 -58.49 7.22 -19.58
CA ALA A 16 -58.44 8.18 -18.50
C ALA A 16 -59.23 7.67 -17.29
N GLY A 17 -58.71 7.80 -16.09
CA GLY A 17 -59.34 7.46 -14.83
C GLY A 17 -58.85 8.31 -13.68
N ALA A 18 -59.66 9.22 -13.32
CA ALA A 18 -59.85 10.19 -12.23
C ALA A 18 -58.95 10.13 -11.00
N LEU A 19 -58.48 11.34 -10.64
CA LEU A 19 -57.93 11.81 -9.37
C LEU A 19 -58.94 11.69 -8.20
N LEU A 20 -58.50 11.16 -7.09
CA LEU A 20 -59.02 11.51 -5.79
C LEU A 20 -57.91 11.99 -4.88
N LEU A 21 -57.90 13.29 -4.62
CA LEU A 21 -57.13 13.97 -3.60
C LEU A 21 -57.74 13.69 -2.22
N THR A 22 -57.00 13.14 -1.31
CA THR A 22 -57.26 13.27 0.13
C THR A 22 -56.01 13.84 0.78
N ALA A 23 -56.13 15.12 1.22
CA ALA A 23 -55.18 15.79 2.11
C ALA A 23 -55.39 15.25 3.53
N CYS A 24 -54.30 14.93 4.22
CA CYS A 24 -54.20 14.96 5.68
C CYS A 24 -52.83 15.46 6.09
N SER A 25 -52.89 16.35 7.08
CA SER A 25 -51.87 17.20 7.69
C SER A 25 -50.70 16.46 8.34
N PRO A 26 -49.58 17.15 8.61
CA PRO A 26 -48.37 16.57 9.20
C PRO A 26 -48.53 16.44 10.73
N ASP A 27 -48.10 15.32 11.25
CA ASP A 27 -47.74 15.20 12.67
C ASP A 27 -46.26 14.78 12.72
N GLU A 28 -45.52 15.65 13.37
CA GLU A 28 -44.12 15.42 13.73
C GLU A 28 -44.06 14.38 14.83
N SER A 29 -43.33 13.30 14.59
CA SER A 29 -42.53 12.63 15.64
C SER A 29 -41.47 11.77 14.99
N ASP A 30 -40.25 12.32 14.95
CA ASP A 30 -39.04 11.59 14.74
C ASP A 30 -38.89 10.46 15.77
N ASN A 31 -39.04 9.24 15.33
CA ASN A 31 -38.44 8.06 15.90
C ASN A 31 -38.31 7.04 14.77
N ALA A 32 -37.24 7.18 14.00
CA ALA A 32 -36.85 6.16 13.03
C ALA A 32 -36.33 4.94 13.79
N SER A 33 -37.21 3.97 14.02
CA SER A 33 -36.80 2.61 14.34
C SER A 33 -36.30 1.92 13.07
N PRO A 34 -35.26 1.09 13.14
CA PRO A 34 -34.72 0.41 11.95
C PRO A 34 -35.70 -0.65 11.41
N GLY A 35 -35.92 -0.66 10.11
CA GLY A 35 -36.29 -1.83 9.32
C GLY A 35 -37.63 -2.46 9.54
N ALA A 36 -38.71 -1.81 9.04
CA ALA A 36 -40.09 -2.40 9.08
C ALA A 36 -40.42 -3.38 7.94
N ASP A 37 -39.46 -3.76 7.06
CA ASP A 37 -39.73 -4.63 5.89
C ASP A 37 -38.94 -5.95 5.84
N GLY A 38 -38.13 -6.29 6.83
CA GLY A 38 -37.38 -7.56 6.86
C GLY A 38 -36.37 -7.74 5.71
N LYS A 39 -36.06 -6.67 4.97
CA LYS A 39 -35.06 -6.70 3.90
C LYS A 39 -33.69 -6.42 4.51
N LYS A 40 -32.76 -7.35 4.31
CA LYS A 40 -31.35 -7.16 4.69
C LYS A 40 -30.73 -5.98 3.93
N VAL A 41 -29.73 -5.34 4.53
CA VAL A 41 -28.86 -4.38 3.85
C VAL A 41 -27.88 -5.15 2.97
N GLU A 42 -27.99 -5.01 1.67
CA GLU A 42 -27.03 -5.56 0.73
C GLU A 42 -25.74 -4.73 0.80
N LEU A 43 -24.58 -5.37 1.05
CA LEU A 43 -23.29 -4.74 1.18
C LEU A 43 -22.30 -5.36 0.20
N ARG A 44 -21.87 -4.60 -0.81
CA ARG A 44 -20.90 -5.02 -1.82
C ARG A 44 -19.48 -4.68 -1.37
N VAL A 45 -18.65 -5.71 -1.16
CA VAL A 45 -17.29 -5.55 -0.66
C VAL A 45 -16.26 -6.01 -1.69
N ALA A 46 -15.28 -5.16 -1.98
CA ALA A 46 -14.14 -5.51 -2.84
C ALA A 46 -13.27 -6.55 -2.12
N THR A 47 -13.19 -7.73 -2.65
CA THR A 47 -12.54 -8.88 -1.98
C THR A 47 -11.62 -9.64 -2.93
N PHE A 48 -11.98 -9.72 -4.21
CA PHE A 48 -11.27 -10.54 -5.17
C PHE A 48 -10.53 -9.68 -6.20
N PRO A 49 -9.28 -10.05 -6.57
CA PRO A 49 -8.71 -9.55 -7.81
C PRO A 49 -9.50 -10.10 -9.01
N PRO A 50 -9.51 -9.40 -10.14
CA PRO A 50 -10.14 -9.90 -11.36
C PRO A 50 -9.60 -11.27 -11.77
N GLY A 51 -10.51 -12.20 -12.00
CA GLY A 51 -10.16 -13.58 -12.38
C GLY A 51 -9.72 -14.47 -11.22
N ALA A 52 -10.11 -14.14 -10.00
CA ALA A 52 -9.88 -14.98 -8.83
C ALA A 52 -10.41 -16.42 -9.03
N ASP A 53 -9.71 -17.37 -8.46
CA ASP A 53 -10.08 -18.78 -8.59
C ASP A 53 -11.20 -19.20 -7.59
N LYS A 54 -11.74 -20.41 -7.82
CA LYS A 54 -12.80 -20.95 -6.96
C LYS A 54 -12.37 -21.06 -5.48
N ALA A 55 -11.10 -21.29 -5.19
CA ALA A 55 -10.64 -21.47 -3.82
C ALA A 55 -10.73 -20.14 -3.04
N ALA A 56 -10.45 -19.00 -3.71
CA ALA A 56 -10.64 -17.69 -3.12
C ALA A 56 -12.11 -17.41 -2.78
N TYR A 57 -13.03 -17.74 -3.68
CA TYR A 57 -14.48 -17.60 -3.41
C TYR A 57 -14.97 -18.52 -2.28
N ASP A 58 -14.50 -19.77 -2.25
CA ASP A 58 -14.87 -20.73 -1.18
C ASP A 58 -14.36 -20.26 0.18
N ALA A 59 -13.14 -19.70 0.25
CA ALA A 59 -12.58 -19.14 1.48
C ALA A 59 -13.35 -17.90 1.95
N PHE A 60 -13.72 -17.01 1.03
CA PHE A 60 -14.52 -15.84 1.36
C PHE A 60 -15.92 -16.19 1.85
N ALA A 61 -16.58 -17.17 1.24
CA ALA A 61 -17.92 -17.61 1.65
C ALA A 61 -17.97 -18.06 3.13
N VAL A 62 -16.87 -18.57 3.68
CA VAL A 62 -16.77 -18.88 5.11
C VAL A 62 -16.77 -17.61 5.96
N GLN A 63 -16.01 -16.59 5.54
CA GLN A 63 -15.93 -15.30 6.24
C GLN A 63 -17.24 -14.51 6.12
N GLU A 64 -17.83 -14.47 4.93
CA GLU A 64 -19.16 -13.91 4.67
C GLU A 64 -20.18 -14.46 5.64
N LYS A 65 -20.29 -15.80 5.70
CA LYS A 65 -21.21 -16.47 6.62
C LYS A 65 -20.93 -16.13 8.10
N GLN A 66 -19.68 -16.10 8.52
CA GLN A 66 -19.32 -15.75 9.90
C GLN A 66 -19.76 -14.33 10.27
N PHE A 67 -19.59 -13.38 9.36
CA PHE A 67 -20.03 -12.01 9.57
C PHE A 67 -21.57 -11.89 9.61
N GLU A 68 -22.27 -12.55 8.69
CA GLU A 68 -23.72 -12.53 8.63
C GLU A 68 -24.39 -13.23 9.82
N ASP A 69 -23.78 -14.29 10.34
CA ASP A 69 -24.27 -14.93 11.58
C ASP A 69 -24.21 -13.94 12.78
N LEU A 70 -23.27 -12.99 12.79
CA LEU A 70 -23.15 -11.92 13.79
C LEU A 70 -24.03 -10.69 13.44
N ASN A 71 -24.36 -10.48 12.17
CA ASN A 71 -25.10 -9.33 11.66
C ASN A 71 -26.23 -9.79 10.72
N PRO A 72 -27.30 -10.42 11.25
CA PRO A 72 -28.32 -11.06 10.43
C PRO A 72 -29.15 -10.07 9.58
N ASP A 73 -29.02 -8.78 9.83
CA ASP A 73 -29.59 -7.66 9.08
C ASP A 73 -28.76 -7.23 7.86
N ILE A 74 -27.57 -7.79 7.65
CA ILE A 74 -26.68 -7.49 6.53
C ILE A 74 -26.55 -8.73 5.63
N ASP A 75 -26.45 -8.50 4.32
CA ASP A 75 -26.20 -9.49 3.27
C ASP A 75 -24.95 -9.06 2.52
N VAL A 76 -23.86 -9.79 2.68
CA VAL A 76 -22.54 -9.40 2.14
C VAL A 76 -22.33 -10.01 0.77
N ILE A 77 -21.89 -9.24 -0.20
CA ILE A 77 -21.58 -9.68 -1.55
C ILE A 77 -20.14 -9.35 -1.87
N GLY A 78 -19.28 -10.36 -1.92
CA GLY A 78 -17.90 -10.22 -2.41
C GLY A 78 -17.89 -9.93 -3.91
N VAL A 79 -17.16 -8.89 -4.31
CA VAL A 79 -17.03 -8.51 -5.72
C VAL A 79 -15.57 -8.45 -6.16
N GLU A 80 -15.34 -8.73 -7.44
CA GLU A 80 -14.03 -8.51 -8.07
C GLU A 80 -13.78 -7.02 -8.21
N TYR A 81 -12.60 -6.59 -7.79
CA TYR A 81 -12.17 -5.22 -7.87
C TYR A 81 -10.64 -5.13 -7.86
N GLU A 82 -10.09 -4.27 -8.69
CA GLU A 82 -8.70 -3.90 -8.68
C GLU A 82 -8.60 -2.37 -8.67
N TRP A 83 -7.82 -1.85 -7.72
CA TRP A 83 -7.57 -0.43 -7.67
C TRP A 83 -6.68 0.01 -8.85
N THR A 84 -7.25 0.82 -9.72
CA THR A 84 -6.51 1.70 -10.62
C THR A 84 -7.27 3.02 -10.73
N GLY A 85 -6.57 4.15 -10.88
CA GLY A 85 -7.22 5.44 -11.03
C GLY A 85 -8.28 5.47 -12.14
N PRO A 86 -8.01 4.96 -13.36
CA PRO A 86 -9.01 4.86 -14.43
C PRO A 86 -10.21 3.97 -14.07
N THR A 87 -10.00 2.80 -13.47
CA THR A 87 -11.09 1.90 -13.06
C THR A 87 -11.98 2.57 -12.02
N PHE A 88 -11.39 3.17 -10.99
CA PHE A 88 -12.11 3.91 -9.97
C PHE A 88 -12.96 5.04 -10.56
N ALA A 89 -12.38 5.89 -11.42
CA ALA A 89 -13.09 7.03 -12.00
C ALA A 89 -14.31 6.60 -12.83
N VAL A 90 -14.17 5.53 -13.62
CA VAL A 90 -15.28 4.99 -14.42
C VAL A 90 -16.38 4.41 -13.54
N GLN A 91 -16.01 3.64 -12.52
CA GLN A 91 -16.97 3.01 -11.61
C GLN A 91 -17.68 4.03 -10.71
N LEU A 92 -16.96 5.06 -10.24
CA LEU A 92 -17.55 6.18 -9.49
C LEU A 92 -18.59 6.91 -10.35
N ALA A 93 -18.23 7.28 -11.58
CA ALA A 93 -19.13 7.98 -12.50
C ALA A 93 -20.34 7.11 -12.91
N GLY A 94 -20.14 5.79 -13.02
CA GLY A 94 -21.19 4.81 -13.36
C GLY A 94 -22.02 4.33 -12.18
N GLY A 95 -21.71 4.74 -10.94
CA GLY A 95 -22.40 4.28 -9.72
C GLY A 95 -22.21 2.79 -9.46
N SER A 96 -21.10 2.20 -9.90
CA SER A 96 -20.82 0.75 -9.79
C SER A 96 -19.66 0.41 -8.86
N LEU A 97 -19.11 1.41 -8.13
CA LEU A 97 -18.12 1.15 -7.09
C LEU A 97 -18.67 0.14 -6.08
N PRO A 98 -17.82 -0.74 -5.53
CA PRO A 98 -18.15 -1.46 -4.30
C PRO A 98 -18.46 -0.49 -3.16
N ASP A 99 -19.28 -0.91 -2.19
CA ASP A 99 -19.57 -0.08 -1.01
C ASP A 99 -18.36 0.03 -0.08
N VAL A 100 -17.55 -1.05 -0.03
CA VAL A 100 -16.24 -1.09 0.67
C VAL A 100 -15.17 -1.54 -0.30
N PHE A 101 -14.07 -0.80 -0.34
CA PHE A 101 -12.89 -1.14 -1.13
C PHE A 101 -11.60 -0.64 -0.47
N THR A 102 -10.44 -0.99 -1.04
CA THR A 102 -9.14 -0.52 -0.53
C THR A 102 -8.48 0.42 -1.52
N VAL A 103 -7.71 1.37 -0.98
CA VAL A 103 -7.01 2.42 -1.74
C VAL A 103 -5.59 2.54 -1.21
N PRO A 104 -4.56 2.62 -2.07
CA PRO A 104 -3.21 2.95 -1.63
C PRO A 104 -3.14 4.34 -0.96
N PHE A 105 -2.26 4.49 0.03
CA PHE A 105 -2.00 5.79 0.66
C PHE A 105 -1.57 6.87 -0.35
N THR A 106 -0.89 6.48 -1.44
CA THR A 106 -0.47 7.39 -2.52
C THR A 106 -1.63 8.13 -3.19
N ASP A 107 -2.79 7.46 -3.28
CA ASP A 107 -3.97 7.99 -3.95
C ASP A 107 -4.98 8.60 -2.98
N SER A 108 -4.93 8.20 -1.69
CA SER A 108 -5.93 8.58 -0.69
C SER A 108 -6.12 10.08 -0.57
N LYS A 109 -5.02 10.85 -0.57
CA LYS A 109 -5.06 12.29 -0.38
C LYS A 109 -5.79 13.00 -1.53
N THR A 110 -5.49 12.61 -2.77
CA THR A 110 -6.15 13.17 -3.96
C THR A 110 -7.65 12.85 -3.96
N LEU A 111 -8.02 11.61 -3.62
CA LEU A 111 -9.43 11.20 -3.55
C LEU A 111 -10.18 11.96 -2.45
N LEU A 112 -9.54 12.15 -1.32
CA LEU A 112 -10.07 12.85 -0.18
C LEU A 112 -10.32 14.34 -0.50
N GLU A 113 -9.35 15.02 -1.10
CA GLU A 113 -9.47 16.42 -1.53
C GLU A 113 -10.55 16.62 -2.60
N ASN A 114 -10.77 15.62 -3.44
CA ASN A 114 -11.83 15.61 -4.44
C ASN A 114 -13.21 15.21 -3.89
N GLY A 115 -13.34 14.93 -2.58
CA GLY A 115 -14.60 14.48 -1.98
C GLY A 115 -15.07 13.11 -2.48
N GLN A 116 -14.13 12.25 -2.85
CA GLN A 116 -14.38 10.94 -3.44
C GLN A 116 -14.31 9.78 -2.43
N LEU A 117 -14.19 10.09 -1.14
CA LEU A 117 -14.23 9.14 -0.02
C LEU A 117 -15.27 9.59 1.00
N MET A 118 -15.86 8.63 1.71
CA MET A 118 -16.84 8.88 2.77
C MET A 118 -16.15 9.33 4.06
N ASP A 119 -16.66 10.38 4.70
CA ASP A 119 -16.29 10.77 6.07
C ASP A 119 -16.72 9.68 7.06
N VAL A 120 -15.79 9.10 7.80
CA VAL A 120 -16.00 8.03 8.80
C VAL A 120 -15.54 8.45 10.20
N THR A 121 -15.39 9.76 10.43
CA THR A 121 -14.86 10.33 11.68
C THR A 121 -15.61 9.87 12.91
N GLU A 122 -16.93 9.98 12.87
CA GLU A 122 -17.77 9.68 14.05
C GLU A 122 -17.82 8.18 14.31
N GLU A 123 -17.80 7.36 13.26
CA GLU A 123 -17.75 5.90 13.38
C GLU A 123 -16.41 5.44 13.96
N MET A 124 -15.30 6.01 13.52
CA MET A 124 -13.97 5.68 14.06
C MET A 124 -13.85 6.10 15.54
N LYS A 125 -14.41 7.24 15.91
CA LYS A 125 -14.50 7.66 17.32
C LYS A 125 -15.38 6.71 18.15
N ALA A 126 -16.53 6.32 17.62
CA ALA A 126 -17.43 5.39 18.31
C ALA A 126 -16.80 4.01 18.56
N LEU A 127 -15.95 3.55 17.65
CA LEU A 127 -15.15 2.33 17.82
C LEU A 127 -13.97 2.51 18.80
N GLY A 128 -13.63 3.75 19.17
CA GLY A 128 -12.49 4.03 20.06
C GLY A 128 -11.13 3.79 19.41
N TYR A 129 -11.01 3.98 18.10
CA TYR A 129 -9.80 3.68 17.33
C TYR A 129 -8.90 4.89 17.09
N THR A 130 -9.39 6.11 17.27
CA THR A 130 -8.68 7.34 16.91
C THR A 130 -7.29 7.47 17.55
N ASP A 131 -7.13 6.99 18.78
CA ASP A 131 -5.88 6.99 19.55
C ASP A 131 -5.11 5.65 19.49
N LYS A 132 -5.60 4.71 18.73
CA LYS A 132 -4.98 3.37 18.60
C LYS A 132 -4.01 3.26 17.44
N PHE A 133 -4.11 4.15 16.47
CA PHE A 133 -3.26 4.15 15.29
C PHE A 133 -1.93 4.86 15.54
N ASN A 134 -0.92 4.49 14.76
CA ASN A 134 0.28 5.28 14.60
C ASN A 134 -0.11 6.66 14.03
N PRO A 135 0.26 7.77 14.68
CA PRO A 135 -0.20 9.10 14.27
C PRO A 135 0.16 9.48 12.83
N VAL A 136 1.32 9.04 12.34
CA VAL A 136 1.75 9.32 10.96
C VAL A 136 0.88 8.55 9.96
N ILE A 137 0.49 7.35 10.30
CA ILE A 137 -0.41 6.52 9.47
C ILE A 137 -1.81 7.11 9.45
N LEU A 138 -2.30 7.57 10.60
CA LEU A 138 -3.62 8.23 10.70
C LEU A 138 -3.67 9.53 9.91
N ASP A 139 -2.57 10.30 9.86
CA ASP A 139 -2.48 11.53 9.04
C ASP A 139 -2.73 11.25 7.55
N GLY A 140 -2.31 10.08 7.05
CA GLY A 140 -2.52 9.66 5.67
C GLY A 140 -4.00 9.53 5.25
N VAL A 141 -4.91 9.38 6.21
CA VAL A 141 -6.37 9.29 6.00
C VAL A 141 -7.13 10.49 6.56
N THR A 142 -6.41 11.48 7.11
CA THR A 142 -7.01 12.68 7.69
C THR A 142 -6.99 13.83 6.68
N GLY A 143 -8.15 14.42 6.47
CA GLY A 143 -8.33 15.58 5.59
C GLY A 143 -7.79 16.87 6.17
N SER A 144 -7.63 17.88 5.31
CA SER A 144 -7.31 19.26 5.73
C SER A 144 -8.39 19.89 6.61
N ASP A 145 -9.60 19.35 6.60
CA ASP A 145 -10.74 19.68 7.47
C ASP A 145 -10.69 18.96 8.84
N GLY A 146 -9.68 18.15 9.09
CA GLY A 146 -9.50 17.38 10.31
C GLY A 146 -10.39 16.13 10.43
N LYS A 147 -11.09 15.76 9.35
CA LYS A 147 -11.94 14.57 9.32
C LYS A 147 -11.19 13.37 8.81
N ILE A 148 -11.67 12.17 9.16
CA ILE A 148 -11.08 10.88 8.82
C ILE A 148 -11.91 10.24 7.72
N TYR A 149 -11.23 9.75 6.66
CA TYR A 149 -11.86 9.26 5.44
C TYR A 149 -11.54 7.80 5.11
N GLY A 150 -11.00 7.05 6.07
CA GLY A 150 -10.73 5.63 5.88
C GLY A 150 -10.09 5.01 7.11
N PHE A 151 -9.96 3.70 7.09
CA PHE A 151 -9.36 2.89 8.14
C PHE A 151 -8.01 2.36 7.66
N PRO A 152 -6.87 2.80 8.23
CA PRO A 152 -5.57 2.22 7.91
C PRO A 152 -5.58 0.72 8.24
N ARG A 153 -5.30 -0.13 7.26
CA ARG A 153 -5.30 -1.58 7.47
C ARG A 153 -3.94 -2.23 7.38
N GLN A 154 -3.05 -1.65 6.60
CA GLN A 154 -1.72 -2.17 6.34
C GLN A 154 -0.78 -1.00 6.03
N ALA A 155 0.44 -1.07 6.55
CA ALA A 155 1.48 -0.10 6.25
C ALA A 155 2.84 -0.80 6.09
N TYR A 156 3.73 -0.19 5.32
CA TYR A 156 5.13 -0.58 5.20
C TYR A 156 6.03 0.62 5.39
N ALA A 157 7.26 0.36 5.81
CA ALA A 157 8.37 1.30 5.72
C ALA A 157 9.46 0.68 4.85
N MET A 158 10.30 1.52 4.26
CA MET A 158 11.46 0.99 3.55
C MET A 158 12.43 0.31 4.51
N GLY A 159 12.90 -0.86 4.11
CA GLY A 159 13.94 -1.62 4.78
C GLY A 159 15.11 -1.90 3.85
N LEU A 160 16.29 -2.16 4.41
CA LEU A 160 17.40 -2.77 3.70
C LEU A 160 17.31 -4.28 3.90
N HIS A 161 17.04 -4.99 2.82
CA HIS A 161 17.00 -6.46 2.79
C HIS A 161 18.37 -7.00 2.40
N TYR A 162 18.83 -8.03 3.10
CA TYR A 162 20.14 -8.61 2.81
C TYR A 162 20.12 -10.14 2.87
N ASN A 163 20.92 -10.76 2.00
CA ASN A 163 21.06 -12.22 1.93
C ASN A 163 22.15 -12.69 2.89
N ARG A 164 21.78 -13.37 3.97
CA ARG A 164 22.68 -13.82 5.03
C ARG A 164 23.74 -14.80 4.54
N ASP A 165 23.37 -15.73 3.62
CA ASP A 165 24.32 -16.69 3.05
C ASP A 165 25.41 -15.97 2.23
N LEU A 166 25.06 -14.92 1.49
CA LEU A 166 26.03 -14.13 0.74
C LEU A 166 26.93 -13.31 1.65
N PHE A 167 26.41 -12.82 2.80
CA PHE A 167 27.22 -12.19 3.84
C PHE A 167 28.26 -13.17 4.39
N GLU A 168 27.83 -14.35 4.82
CA GLU A 168 28.73 -15.39 5.34
C GLU A 168 29.77 -15.84 4.29
N ALA A 169 29.35 -16.09 3.04
CA ALA A 169 30.22 -16.47 1.95
C ALA A 169 31.26 -15.38 1.62
N ALA A 170 30.92 -14.11 1.87
CA ALA A 170 31.82 -12.98 1.72
C ALA A 170 32.73 -12.74 2.94
N GLY A 171 32.50 -13.44 4.07
CA GLY A 171 33.19 -13.28 5.34
C GLY A 171 32.71 -12.07 6.15
N LEU A 172 31.49 -11.62 5.88
CA LEU A 172 30.76 -10.61 6.67
C LEU A 172 29.94 -11.29 7.76
N ASP A 173 29.69 -10.57 8.85
CA ASP A 173 28.83 -11.07 9.94
C ASP A 173 27.35 -10.77 9.63
N PRO A 174 26.49 -11.78 9.33
CA PRO A 174 25.10 -11.56 8.99
C PRO A 174 24.26 -11.03 10.15
N ASN A 175 24.80 -11.00 11.38
CA ASN A 175 24.14 -10.42 12.56
C ASN A 175 24.55 -8.95 12.79
N LYS A 176 25.38 -8.40 11.92
CA LYS A 176 25.83 -7.00 11.93
C LYS A 176 25.62 -6.38 10.55
N PRO A 177 24.38 -6.17 10.13
CA PRO A 177 24.09 -5.52 8.86
C PRO A 177 24.66 -4.08 8.85
N PRO A 178 24.91 -3.54 7.65
CA PRO A 178 25.41 -2.17 7.51
C PRO A 178 24.39 -1.15 8.04
N THR A 179 24.91 -0.07 8.65
CA THR A 179 24.13 1.00 9.28
C THR A 179 24.31 2.36 8.58
N THR A 180 25.20 2.44 7.61
CA THR A 180 25.45 3.64 6.79
C THR A 180 25.48 3.28 5.31
N TRP A 181 25.24 4.25 4.43
CA TRP A 181 25.34 4.05 2.97
C TRP A 181 26.77 3.69 2.53
N ASP A 182 27.77 4.20 3.21
CA ASP A 182 29.17 3.82 2.96
C ASP A 182 29.45 2.36 3.34
N GLU A 183 28.88 1.87 4.43
CA GLU A 183 28.98 0.46 4.81
C GLU A 183 28.23 -0.43 3.81
N ILE A 184 27.01 -0.04 3.36
CA ILE A 184 26.29 -0.76 2.30
C ILE A 184 27.16 -0.89 1.04
N ARG A 185 27.76 0.22 0.60
CA ARG A 185 28.64 0.23 -0.57
C ARG A 185 29.86 -0.66 -0.38
N LYS A 186 30.52 -0.59 0.78
CA LYS A 186 31.68 -1.42 1.14
C LYS A 186 31.33 -2.91 1.15
N ASP A 187 30.24 -3.27 1.80
CA ASP A 187 29.82 -4.66 1.90
C ASP A 187 29.34 -5.20 0.55
N ALA A 188 28.65 -4.39 -0.25
CA ALA A 188 28.32 -4.73 -1.63
C ALA A 188 29.55 -5.07 -2.46
N LYS A 189 30.61 -4.30 -2.36
CA LYS A 189 31.89 -4.57 -3.04
C LYS A 189 32.51 -5.88 -2.58
N ILE A 190 32.56 -6.13 -1.26
CA ILE A 190 33.12 -7.35 -0.69
C ILE A 190 32.31 -8.57 -1.17
N ILE A 191 30.98 -8.50 -1.15
CA ILE A 191 30.11 -9.58 -1.64
C ILE A 191 30.40 -9.86 -3.11
N ALA A 192 30.43 -8.83 -3.95
CA ALA A 192 30.68 -9.01 -5.38
C ALA A 192 32.08 -9.63 -5.66
N GLU A 193 33.11 -9.16 -4.97
CA GLU A 193 34.47 -9.70 -5.13
C GLU A 193 34.61 -11.16 -4.66
N LYS A 194 33.93 -11.54 -3.59
CA LYS A 194 34.07 -12.87 -2.99
C LYS A 194 33.13 -13.91 -3.60
N THR A 195 31.94 -13.50 -4.02
CA THR A 195 30.89 -14.45 -4.44
C THR A 195 30.60 -14.41 -5.95
N GLY A 196 31.01 -13.34 -6.63
CA GLY A 196 30.65 -13.10 -8.04
C GLY A 196 29.17 -12.73 -8.24
N LYS A 197 28.42 -12.49 -7.16
CA LYS A 197 27.02 -12.06 -7.19
C LYS A 197 26.91 -10.54 -7.14
N ALA A 198 25.74 -9.99 -7.44
CA ALA A 198 25.49 -8.57 -7.21
C ALA A 198 25.54 -8.28 -5.70
N GLY A 199 26.40 -7.34 -5.27
CA GLY A 199 26.44 -6.93 -3.86
C GLY A 199 25.26 -6.03 -3.50
N TYR A 200 24.82 -5.18 -4.44
CA TYR A 200 23.63 -4.33 -4.33
C TYR A 200 22.90 -4.29 -5.66
N ALA A 201 21.57 -4.16 -5.60
CA ALA A 201 20.70 -4.01 -6.77
C ALA A 201 19.66 -2.91 -6.58
N GLN A 202 19.19 -2.36 -7.69
CA GLN A 202 18.21 -1.30 -7.79
C GLN A 202 17.12 -1.67 -8.81
N MET A 203 15.88 -1.35 -8.51
CA MET A 203 14.79 -1.35 -9.50
C MET A 203 14.96 -0.16 -10.45
N ALA A 204 14.50 -0.29 -11.69
CA ALA A 204 14.73 0.72 -12.72
C ALA A 204 13.62 0.83 -13.77
N ILE A 205 12.55 0.04 -13.67
CA ILE A 205 11.43 0.04 -14.62
C ILE A 205 10.09 -0.07 -13.90
N ASN A 206 8.99 0.13 -14.62
CA ASN A 206 7.61 -0.05 -14.16
C ASN A 206 7.27 0.79 -12.92
N ASN A 207 7.73 2.05 -12.89
CA ASN A 207 7.59 3.02 -11.79
C ASN A 207 8.38 2.65 -10.51
N THR A 208 8.93 1.45 -10.44
CA THR A 208 9.58 0.95 -9.22
C THR A 208 10.97 1.54 -9.00
N GLY A 209 11.66 1.92 -10.09
CA GLY A 209 12.93 2.64 -10.00
C GLY A 209 12.78 4.03 -9.39
N GLY A 210 11.78 4.78 -9.86
CA GLY A 210 11.44 6.09 -9.30
C GLY A 210 10.95 6.02 -7.87
N TRP A 211 10.17 5.00 -7.52
CA TRP A 211 9.76 4.74 -6.14
C TRP A 211 10.97 4.50 -5.22
N GLN A 212 11.87 3.59 -5.58
CA GLN A 212 13.05 3.27 -4.79
C GLN A 212 14.01 4.46 -4.69
N LEU A 213 14.24 5.20 -5.79
CA LEU A 213 15.03 6.44 -5.78
C LEU A 213 14.43 7.50 -4.85
N THR A 214 13.09 7.65 -4.85
CA THR A 214 12.40 8.57 -3.94
C THR A 214 12.61 8.16 -2.49
N ALA A 215 12.53 6.88 -2.17
CA ALA A 215 12.79 6.36 -0.83
C ALA A 215 14.24 6.65 -0.38
N GLU A 216 15.20 6.42 -1.26
CA GLU A 216 16.62 6.69 -0.97
C GLU A 216 16.92 8.18 -0.87
N THR A 217 16.19 9.03 -1.61
CA THR A 217 16.23 10.49 -1.47
C THR A 217 15.73 10.92 -0.09
N VAL A 218 14.59 10.37 0.35
CA VAL A 218 14.01 10.64 1.67
C VAL A 218 14.94 10.21 2.79
N ALA A 219 15.57 9.05 2.66
CA ALA A 219 16.55 8.54 3.64
C ALA A 219 17.80 9.43 3.77
N ARG A 220 18.10 10.25 2.75
CA ARG A 220 19.18 11.25 2.74
C ARG A 220 18.70 12.68 3.01
N GLY A 221 17.48 12.85 3.54
CA GLY A 221 16.94 14.15 3.95
C GLY A 221 16.32 14.99 2.84
N GLY A 222 16.24 14.49 1.60
CA GLY A 222 15.57 15.17 0.48
C GLY A 222 14.09 14.88 0.39
N ARG A 223 13.43 15.65 -0.47
CA ARG A 223 12.05 15.40 -0.91
C ARG A 223 11.98 15.58 -2.42
N THR A 224 11.16 14.79 -3.10
CA THR A 224 10.98 14.90 -4.55
C THR A 224 9.93 15.94 -4.93
N GLN A 225 9.10 16.34 -3.98
CA GLN A 225 8.15 17.44 -4.12
C GLN A 225 7.84 18.08 -2.77
N GLU A 226 7.36 19.32 -2.80
CA GLU A 226 6.87 20.09 -1.66
C GLU A 226 5.47 20.63 -1.96
N GLN A 227 4.59 20.62 -0.96
CA GLN A 227 3.27 21.22 -1.07
C GLN A 227 3.34 22.70 -0.68
N ASN A 228 2.85 23.58 -1.55
CA ASN A 228 2.73 25.01 -1.31
C ASN A 228 1.55 25.32 -0.35
N ALA A 229 1.54 26.52 0.20
CA ALA A 229 0.47 26.96 1.11
C ALA A 229 -0.92 27.04 0.44
N ASP A 230 -0.98 27.13 -0.89
CA ASP A 230 -2.21 27.15 -1.68
C ASP A 230 -2.69 25.75 -2.11
N GLY A 231 -2.00 24.69 -1.62
CA GLY A 231 -2.33 23.30 -1.94
C GLY A 231 -1.66 22.75 -3.21
N THR A 232 -1.07 23.61 -4.06
CA THR A 232 -0.32 23.17 -5.24
C THR A 232 0.99 22.49 -4.85
N PHE A 233 1.59 21.77 -5.80
CA PHE A 233 2.87 21.07 -5.57
C PHE A 233 3.99 21.68 -6.40
N LYS A 234 5.18 21.71 -5.82
CA LYS A 234 6.42 22.08 -6.47
C LYS A 234 7.33 20.87 -6.56
N SER A 235 7.90 20.62 -7.73
CA SER A 235 8.96 19.63 -7.89
C SER A 235 10.23 20.08 -7.17
N THR A 236 10.85 19.18 -6.45
CA THR A 236 12.14 19.36 -5.78
C THR A 236 13.05 18.16 -6.03
N ILE A 237 12.86 17.46 -7.16
CA ILE A 237 13.63 16.28 -7.53
C ILE A 237 15.13 16.59 -7.62
N ASN A 238 15.49 17.74 -8.19
CA ASN A 238 16.88 18.15 -8.32
C ASN A 238 17.39 18.77 -6.99
N ASN A 239 17.70 17.91 -6.04
CA ASN A 239 18.25 18.28 -4.73
C ASN A 239 19.50 17.46 -4.39
N PRO A 240 20.31 17.90 -3.42
CA PRO A 240 21.55 17.20 -3.05
C PRO A 240 21.36 15.74 -2.63
N ALA A 241 20.25 15.38 -1.99
CA ALA A 241 19.99 14.02 -1.54
C ALA A 241 19.71 13.08 -2.72
N THR A 242 18.94 13.53 -3.73
CA THR A 242 18.72 12.76 -4.96
C THR A 242 20.02 12.60 -5.77
N VAL A 243 20.84 13.68 -5.84
CA VAL A 243 22.17 13.58 -6.46
C VAL A 243 23.02 12.54 -5.74
N ALA A 244 23.05 12.54 -4.38
CA ALA A 244 23.80 11.57 -3.60
C ALA A 244 23.30 10.13 -3.79
N ALA A 245 22.00 9.91 -3.89
CA ALA A 245 21.41 8.60 -4.17
C ALA A 245 21.85 8.07 -5.55
N LEU A 246 21.78 8.89 -6.60
CA LEU A 246 22.23 8.49 -7.93
C LEU A 246 23.76 8.33 -8.01
N GLN A 247 24.52 9.14 -7.28
CA GLN A 247 25.97 8.98 -7.20
C GLN A 247 26.36 7.67 -6.51
N PHE A 248 25.64 7.28 -5.45
CA PHE A 248 25.81 5.98 -4.81
C PHE A 248 25.60 4.83 -5.82
N LEU A 249 24.53 4.86 -6.60
CA LEU A 249 24.26 3.85 -7.63
C LEU A 249 25.35 3.83 -8.71
N HIS A 250 25.77 5.00 -9.18
CA HIS A 250 26.86 5.13 -10.14
C HIS A 250 28.15 4.50 -9.60
N ASP A 251 28.50 4.77 -8.37
CA ASP A 251 29.71 4.27 -7.76
C ASP A 251 29.69 2.76 -7.54
N VAL A 252 28.58 2.22 -7.00
CA VAL A 252 28.36 0.78 -6.86
C VAL A 252 28.52 0.07 -8.23
N ARG A 253 27.95 0.67 -9.28
CA ARG A 253 27.97 0.09 -10.63
C ARG A 253 29.35 0.19 -11.30
N TRP A 254 29.96 1.39 -11.34
CA TRP A 254 31.07 1.69 -12.22
C TRP A 254 32.42 1.77 -11.52
N THR A 255 32.46 2.15 -10.25
CA THR A 255 33.67 2.25 -9.45
C THR A 255 33.98 0.93 -8.74
N ASP A 256 32.97 0.31 -8.12
CA ASP A 256 33.14 -0.89 -7.29
C ASP A 256 32.82 -2.18 -8.04
N ASN A 257 32.17 -2.08 -9.21
CA ASN A 257 31.71 -3.25 -10.01
C ASN A 257 30.86 -4.24 -9.18
N ALA A 258 30.03 -3.71 -8.28
CA ALA A 258 29.28 -4.47 -7.29
C ALA A 258 27.78 -4.60 -7.60
N PHE A 259 27.32 -4.02 -8.72
CA PHE A 259 25.90 -4.00 -9.09
C PHE A 259 25.43 -5.27 -9.84
N GLY A 260 26.35 -6.07 -10.37
CA GLY A 260 26.02 -7.21 -11.23
C GLY A 260 25.70 -6.80 -12.67
N SER A 261 24.97 -7.65 -13.39
CA SER A 261 24.70 -7.48 -14.84
C SER A 261 23.27 -7.13 -15.20
N LYS A 262 22.33 -7.15 -14.23
CA LYS A 262 20.91 -6.84 -14.45
C LYS A 262 20.61 -5.43 -13.92
N TYR A 263 20.07 -4.58 -14.78
CA TYR A 263 19.77 -3.17 -14.49
C TYR A 263 18.43 -2.71 -15.09
N ASP A 264 17.56 -3.68 -15.37
CA ASP A 264 16.19 -3.52 -15.85
C ASP A 264 15.21 -4.27 -14.93
N LEU A 265 15.50 -4.25 -13.63
CA LEU A 265 14.68 -4.92 -12.63
C LEU A 265 13.48 -4.06 -12.24
N ASP A 266 12.35 -4.73 -12.02
CA ASP A 266 11.17 -4.21 -11.33
C ASP A 266 10.99 -4.94 -9.99
N TRP A 267 9.87 -4.65 -9.29
CA TRP A 267 9.58 -5.27 -8.00
C TRP A 267 9.53 -6.80 -8.06
N GLY A 268 8.92 -7.37 -9.08
CA GLY A 268 8.83 -8.83 -9.22
C GLY A 268 10.18 -9.48 -9.51
N THR A 269 10.91 -8.93 -10.45
CA THR A 269 12.19 -9.50 -10.91
C THR A 269 13.32 -9.29 -9.90
N ILE A 270 13.37 -8.18 -9.15
CA ILE A 270 14.38 -8.00 -8.10
C ILE A 270 14.17 -8.99 -6.95
N ASN A 271 12.91 -9.22 -6.55
CA ASN A 271 12.58 -10.19 -5.51
C ASN A 271 12.89 -11.63 -5.95
N GLN A 272 12.62 -11.97 -7.20
CA GLN A 272 13.00 -13.27 -7.76
C GLN A 272 14.52 -13.49 -7.74
N GLU A 273 15.30 -12.48 -8.15
CA GLU A 273 16.77 -12.55 -8.15
C GLU A 273 17.36 -12.61 -6.73
N PHE A 274 16.76 -11.87 -5.80
CA PHE A 274 17.17 -11.87 -4.40
C PHE A 274 16.87 -13.24 -3.75
N ALA A 275 15.67 -13.77 -3.93
CA ALA A 275 15.29 -15.09 -3.45
C ALA A 275 16.15 -16.22 -4.02
N ALA A 276 16.60 -16.07 -5.27
CA ALA A 276 17.53 -17.00 -5.93
C ALA A 276 18.99 -16.87 -5.45
N GLY A 277 19.31 -15.97 -4.53
CA GLY A 277 20.66 -15.75 -4.01
C GLY A 277 21.61 -15.08 -5.02
N ASN A 278 21.08 -14.25 -5.93
CA ASN A 278 21.86 -13.51 -6.91
C ASN A 278 22.16 -12.06 -6.50
N ILE A 279 21.52 -11.57 -5.44
CA ILE A 279 21.63 -10.19 -4.92
C ILE A 279 21.96 -10.25 -3.43
N GLY A 280 22.98 -9.53 -3.01
CA GLY A 280 23.39 -9.40 -1.60
C GLY A 280 22.50 -8.48 -0.80
N MET A 281 22.19 -7.30 -1.35
CA MET A 281 21.40 -6.26 -0.69
C MET A 281 20.56 -5.48 -1.68
N TYR A 282 19.39 -5.00 -1.23
CA TYR A 282 18.56 -4.00 -1.93
C TYR A 282 17.60 -3.34 -0.95
N THR A 283 17.05 -2.17 -1.28
CA THR A 283 16.02 -1.52 -0.48
C THR A 283 14.63 -1.82 -1.05
N SER A 284 13.66 -2.11 -0.18
CA SER A 284 12.26 -2.37 -0.54
C SER A 284 11.35 -2.17 0.67
N GLY A 285 10.04 -2.34 0.49
CA GLY A 285 9.07 -2.34 1.58
C GLY A 285 9.30 -3.48 2.57
N SER A 286 9.12 -3.21 3.85
CA SER A 286 9.30 -4.19 4.94
C SER A 286 8.34 -5.38 4.85
N ASP A 287 7.29 -5.27 4.07
CA ASP A 287 6.25 -6.30 3.85
C ASP A 287 6.64 -7.37 2.81
N VAL A 288 7.80 -7.23 2.14
CA VAL A 288 8.22 -8.11 1.03
C VAL A 288 8.49 -9.56 1.44
N TYR A 289 8.79 -9.83 2.72
CA TYR A 289 9.18 -11.16 3.22
C TYR A 289 8.20 -12.27 2.80
N THR A 290 6.89 -12.02 2.97
CA THR A 290 5.87 -13.03 2.63
C THR A 290 5.93 -13.40 1.15
N ALA A 291 6.10 -12.44 0.25
CA ALA A 291 6.24 -12.70 -1.18
C ALA A 291 7.56 -13.44 -1.49
N LEU A 292 8.67 -13.07 -0.86
CA LEU A 292 9.96 -13.75 -1.05
C LEU A 292 9.87 -15.24 -0.72
N VAL A 293 9.25 -15.60 0.38
CA VAL A 293 9.14 -16.99 0.81
C VAL A 293 8.07 -17.75 0.04
N ARG A 294 6.85 -17.18 -0.07
CA ARG A 294 5.70 -17.86 -0.66
C ARG A 294 5.76 -17.91 -2.20
N ASP A 295 6.05 -16.77 -2.82
CA ASP A 295 5.89 -16.62 -4.27
C ASP A 295 7.20 -16.92 -5.01
N PHE A 296 8.34 -16.60 -4.39
CA PHE A 296 9.66 -16.77 -4.98
C PHE A 296 10.49 -17.92 -4.37
N GLY A 297 9.96 -18.60 -3.34
CA GLY A 297 10.55 -19.81 -2.76
C GLY A 297 11.88 -19.61 -2.02
N MET A 298 12.09 -18.41 -1.45
CA MET A 298 13.28 -18.12 -0.65
C MET A 298 13.32 -18.99 0.60
N ASN A 299 14.50 -19.55 0.92
CA ASN A 299 14.70 -20.15 2.23
C ASN A 299 14.69 -19.04 3.31
N PRO A 300 13.82 -19.12 4.35
CA PRO A 300 13.75 -18.14 5.42
C PRO A 300 15.09 -17.86 6.13
N ASP A 301 15.97 -18.87 6.25
CA ASP A 301 17.26 -18.73 6.93
C ASP A 301 18.23 -17.79 6.19
N GLN A 302 17.99 -17.56 4.90
CA GLN A 302 18.81 -16.68 4.06
C GLN A 302 18.42 -15.20 4.19
N TYR A 303 17.29 -14.89 4.80
CA TYR A 303 16.75 -13.55 4.84
C TYR A 303 17.23 -12.78 6.07
N GLY A 304 17.65 -11.54 5.87
CA GLY A 304 17.88 -10.55 6.91
C GLY A 304 17.30 -9.19 6.52
N MET A 305 16.89 -8.41 7.51
CA MET A 305 16.36 -7.07 7.32
C MET A 305 16.86 -6.11 8.38
N THR A 306 17.24 -4.91 7.95
CA THR A 306 17.53 -3.77 8.82
C THR A 306 16.85 -2.51 8.28
N VAL A 307 16.85 -1.43 9.07
CA VAL A 307 16.36 -0.13 8.61
C VAL A 307 17.25 0.43 7.50
N VAL A 308 16.69 1.23 6.61
CA VAL A 308 17.46 2.03 5.65
C VAL A 308 18.23 3.10 6.43
N PRO A 309 19.54 3.30 6.19
CA PRO A 309 20.30 4.33 6.88
C PRO A 309 19.76 5.73 6.59
N ASN A 310 19.52 6.50 7.66
CA ASN A 310 19.09 7.90 7.57
C ASN A 310 20.30 8.83 7.66
N GLU A 311 20.42 9.77 6.71
CA GLU A 311 21.48 10.77 6.63
C GLU A 311 20.91 12.18 6.40
N GLY A 312 21.41 13.17 7.15
CA GLY A 312 20.98 14.56 7.02
C GLY A 312 19.84 14.95 7.99
N GLU A 313 19.61 16.26 8.09
CA GLU A 313 18.70 16.82 9.11
C GLU A 313 17.23 16.43 8.92
N ASN A 314 16.79 16.22 7.68
CA ASN A 314 15.40 15.89 7.36
C ASN A 314 15.24 14.44 6.91
N ALA A 315 16.21 13.58 7.26
CA ALA A 315 16.16 12.18 6.90
C ALA A 315 14.95 11.47 7.55
N GLY A 316 14.44 10.49 6.86
CA GLY A 316 13.33 9.66 7.32
C GLY A 316 13.20 8.40 6.50
N THR A 317 12.25 7.56 6.84
CA THR A 317 11.94 6.36 6.07
C THR A 317 10.67 6.56 5.27
N LEU A 318 10.74 6.34 3.96
CA LEU A 318 9.53 6.35 3.14
C LEU A 318 8.64 5.20 3.58
N GLY A 319 7.36 5.47 3.70
CA GLY A 319 6.35 4.48 4.01
C GLY A 319 5.07 4.72 3.24
N GLY A 320 4.38 3.65 3.00
CA GLY A 320 3.07 3.63 2.36
C GLY A 320 2.20 2.54 2.95
N GLY A 321 1.20 2.11 2.22
CA GLY A 321 0.27 1.08 2.62
C GLY A 321 -1.07 1.26 1.94
N ASP A 322 -2.10 0.68 2.52
CA ASP A 322 -3.46 0.88 2.04
C ASP A 322 -4.49 1.02 3.16
N ILE A 323 -5.60 1.62 2.79
CA ILE A 323 -6.71 1.95 3.66
C ILE A 323 -7.98 1.25 3.17
N ALA A 324 -8.82 0.83 4.08
CA ALA A 324 -10.18 0.44 3.79
C ALA A 324 -11.09 1.67 3.82
N VAL A 325 -11.86 1.87 2.78
CA VAL A 325 -12.71 3.05 2.58
C VAL A 325 -14.14 2.66 2.27
N VAL A 326 -15.05 3.59 2.56
CA VAL A 326 -16.46 3.50 2.20
C VAL A 326 -16.73 4.36 0.98
N SER A 327 -17.49 3.85 0.03
CA SER A 327 -17.90 4.59 -1.17
C SER A 327 -18.66 5.88 -0.79
N PRO A 328 -18.38 7.01 -1.45
CA PRO A 328 -19.03 8.28 -1.15
C PRO A 328 -20.52 8.32 -1.56
N THR A 329 -20.97 7.31 -2.30
CA THR A 329 -22.33 7.28 -2.87
C THR A 329 -23.33 6.47 -2.05
N VAL A 330 -22.89 5.80 -0.98
CA VAL A 330 -23.78 4.99 -0.14
C VAL A 330 -24.61 5.84 0.82
N ASP A 331 -25.78 5.36 1.18
CA ASP A 331 -26.61 5.98 2.21
C ASP A 331 -26.10 5.69 3.64
N SER A 332 -26.72 6.30 4.64
CA SER A 332 -26.32 6.15 6.05
C SER A 332 -26.48 4.72 6.58
N THR A 333 -27.43 3.96 6.08
CA THR A 333 -27.67 2.58 6.51
C THR A 333 -26.58 1.66 5.94
N THR A 334 -26.27 1.80 4.66
CA THR A 334 -25.18 1.08 3.99
C THR A 334 -23.81 1.50 4.56
N LYS A 335 -23.60 2.80 4.87
CA LYS A 335 -22.41 3.26 5.57
C LYS A 335 -22.20 2.56 6.92
N ALA A 336 -23.27 2.44 7.72
CA ALA A 336 -23.17 1.76 9.01
C ALA A 336 -22.85 0.26 8.84
N ALA A 337 -23.41 -0.42 7.84
CA ALA A 337 -23.08 -1.81 7.50
C ALA A 337 -21.61 -1.93 7.01
N ALA A 338 -21.16 -0.99 6.18
CA ALA A 338 -19.80 -0.94 5.67
C ALA A 338 -18.77 -0.80 6.79
N VAL A 339 -19.02 0.09 7.76
CA VAL A 339 -18.14 0.25 8.91
C VAL A 339 -18.12 -0.98 9.81
N LYS A 340 -19.26 -1.65 10.04
CA LYS A 340 -19.28 -2.94 10.75
C LYS A 340 -18.44 -4.00 10.04
N TRP A 341 -18.51 -4.07 8.70
CA TRP A 341 -17.66 -4.96 7.92
C TRP A 341 -16.21 -4.63 8.03
N ILE A 342 -15.81 -3.36 7.85
CA ILE A 342 -14.42 -2.90 7.97
C ILE A 342 -13.86 -3.22 9.35
N ASP A 343 -14.64 -2.94 10.40
CA ASP A 343 -14.25 -3.27 11.78
C ASP A 343 -13.98 -4.78 11.92
N TRP A 344 -14.95 -5.61 11.56
CA TRP A 344 -14.84 -7.05 11.71
C TRP A 344 -13.74 -7.67 10.84
N TYR A 345 -13.66 -7.28 9.56
CA TYR A 345 -12.78 -7.93 8.58
C TYR A 345 -11.33 -7.48 8.68
N TYR A 346 -11.09 -6.19 8.95
CA TYR A 346 -9.76 -5.62 8.97
C TYR A 346 -9.27 -5.24 10.35
N MET A 347 -10.14 -4.65 11.22
CA MET A 347 -9.67 -4.02 12.45
C MET A 347 -9.66 -4.98 13.63
N GLN A 348 -10.63 -5.86 13.79
CA GLN A 348 -10.71 -6.76 14.97
C GLN A 348 -9.45 -7.61 15.13
N LYS A 349 -8.89 -8.13 14.06
CA LYS A 349 -7.63 -8.90 14.11
C LYS A 349 -6.39 -8.08 14.53
N LEU A 350 -6.48 -6.76 14.49
CA LEU A 350 -5.43 -5.84 14.95
C LEU A 350 -5.67 -5.35 16.37
N MET A 351 -6.93 -5.28 16.80
CA MET A 351 -7.37 -4.57 18.01
C MET A 351 -7.86 -5.51 19.13
N ASN A 352 -8.15 -6.78 18.82
CA ASN A 352 -8.77 -7.72 19.73
C ASN A 352 -7.96 -9.03 19.80
N GLU A 353 -7.65 -9.50 21.02
CA GLU A 353 -6.81 -10.67 21.25
C GLU A 353 -7.40 -11.95 20.62
N ASP A 354 -8.70 -12.23 20.87
CA ASP A 354 -9.33 -13.47 20.35
C ASP A 354 -9.32 -13.51 18.82
N ALA A 355 -9.60 -12.38 18.18
CA ALA A 355 -9.58 -12.26 16.73
C ALA A 355 -8.16 -12.35 16.16
N ALA A 356 -7.17 -11.71 16.79
CA ALA A 356 -5.77 -11.79 16.41
C ALA A 356 -5.23 -13.23 16.50
N VAL A 357 -5.55 -13.93 17.59
CA VAL A 357 -5.15 -15.33 17.80
C VAL A 357 -5.81 -16.25 16.77
N ALA A 358 -7.11 -16.04 16.49
CA ALA A 358 -7.82 -16.84 15.50
C ALA A 358 -7.25 -16.64 14.08
N ASP A 359 -6.94 -15.38 13.68
CA ASP A 359 -6.31 -15.05 12.40
C ASP A 359 -4.90 -15.66 12.29
N ALA A 360 -4.06 -15.44 13.30
CA ALA A 360 -2.70 -15.97 13.34
C ALA A 360 -2.66 -17.51 13.27
N LYS A 361 -3.59 -18.17 14.00
CA LYS A 361 -3.73 -19.61 13.92
C LYS A 361 -4.11 -20.09 12.53
N ALA A 362 -5.11 -19.44 11.90
CA ALA A 362 -5.57 -19.81 10.57
C ALA A 362 -4.48 -19.63 9.52
N LEU A 363 -3.71 -18.53 9.57
CA LEU A 363 -2.56 -18.28 8.71
C LEU A 363 -1.47 -19.35 8.93
N SER A 364 -1.12 -19.65 10.17
CA SER A 364 -0.11 -20.66 10.51
C SER A 364 -0.52 -22.05 10.03
N ASP A 365 -1.79 -22.46 10.25
CA ASP A 365 -2.33 -23.75 9.80
C ASP A 365 -2.31 -23.85 8.25
N ALA A 366 -2.46 -22.74 7.55
CA ALA A 366 -2.35 -22.64 6.10
C ALA A 366 -0.91 -22.53 5.58
N GLY A 367 0.10 -22.59 6.47
CA GLY A 367 1.52 -22.42 6.10
C GLY A 367 1.90 -21.00 5.65
N GLN A 368 1.09 -20.00 6.00
CA GLN A 368 1.36 -18.60 5.72
C GLN A 368 2.28 -17.99 6.77
N ALA A 369 2.98 -16.90 6.41
CA ALA A 369 3.84 -16.17 7.34
C ALA A 369 3.02 -15.45 8.42
N VAL A 370 3.42 -15.63 9.68
CA VAL A 370 2.84 -14.97 10.85
C VAL A 370 3.93 -14.25 11.61
N GLY A 371 3.70 -12.97 11.94
CA GLY A 371 4.64 -12.17 12.72
C GLY A 371 5.71 -11.47 11.88
N THR A 372 5.50 -11.34 10.56
CA THR A 372 6.37 -10.56 9.67
C THR A 372 6.46 -9.11 10.16
N PRO A 373 7.67 -8.55 10.35
CA PRO A 373 7.82 -7.16 10.73
C PRO A 373 7.43 -6.25 9.57
N VAL A 374 6.49 -5.37 9.84
CA VAL A 374 6.03 -4.31 8.93
C VAL A 374 6.04 -2.98 9.68
N LEU A 375 5.84 -1.86 9.00
CA LEU A 375 5.55 -0.62 9.71
C LEU A 375 4.21 -0.80 10.44
N PRO A 376 4.17 -0.71 11.77
CA PRO A 376 2.93 -0.92 12.49
C PRO A 376 1.90 0.16 12.19
N VAL A 377 0.72 -0.27 11.79
CA VAL A 377 -0.46 0.60 11.66
C VAL A 377 -0.88 1.11 13.02
N LEU A 378 -0.68 0.30 14.04
CA LEU A 378 -1.04 0.55 15.45
C LEU A 378 0.01 1.41 16.16
N SER A 379 -0.37 1.99 17.28
CA SER A 379 0.57 2.55 18.27
C SER A 379 1.57 1.48 18.72
N LYS A 380 2.77 1.90 19.15
CA LYS A 380 3.84 0.98 19.55
C LYS A 380 3.38 0.00 20.62
N ASP A 381 2.75 0.50 21.70
CA ASP A 381 2.31 -0.32 22.83
C ASP A 381 1.29 -1.39 22.38
N LEU A 382 0.33 -1.03 21.53
CA LEU A 382 -0.67 -1.96 21.04
C LEU A 382 -0.06 -2.98 20.07
N TYR A 383 0.88 -2.55 19.24
CA TYR A 383 1.63 -3.47 18.37
C TYR A 383 2.42 -4.50 19.16
N GLU A 384 3.19 -4.06 20.16
CA GLU A 384 3.96 -4.96 21.03
C GLU A 384 3.03 -5.93 21.77
N GLN A 385 1.90 -5.44 22.26
CA GLN A 385 0.87 -6.27 22.88
C GLN A 385 0.30 -7.30 21.90
N SER A 386 -0.03 -6.90 20.68
CA SER A 386 -0.58 -7.81 19.66
C SER A 386 0.39 -8.95 19.32
N LEU A 387 1.69 -8.69 19.33
CA LEU A 387 2.70 -9.74 19.13
C LEU A 387 2.72 -10.77 20.28
N THR A 388 2.44 -10.36 21.52
CA THR A 388 2.34 -11.31 22.63
C THR A 388 1.11 -12.22 22.50
N TRP A 389 0.01 -11.73 21.94
CA TRP A 389 -1.18 -12.55 21.70
C TRP A 389 -0.92 -13.67 20.69
N ILE A 390 -0.18 -13.37 19.63
CA ILE A 390 0.05 -14.30 18.51
C ILE A 390 1.37 -15.07 18.62
N GLU A 391 2.15 -14.89 19.69
CA GLU A 391 3.47 -15.52 19.88
C GLU A 391 3.49 -17.03 19.55
N PRO A 392 2.50 -17.86 19.98
CA PRO A 392 2.52 -19.29 19.70
C PRO A 392 2.42 -19.66 18.20
N TYR A 393 2.02 -18.72 17.35
CA TYR A 393 1.81 -18.93 15.92
C TYR A 393 2.85 -18.24 15.05
N ILE A 394 3.74 -17.44 15.65
CA ILE A 394 4.83 -16.77 14.90
C ILE A 394 5.75 -17.85 14.32
N ASN A 395 5.89 -17.80 12.98
CA ASN A 395 6.65 -18.79 12.22
C ASN A 395 7.72 -18.17 11.30
N VAL A 396 7.96 -16.87 11.43
CA VAL A 396 9.02 -16.16 10.69
C VAL A 396 10.27 -15.99 11.57
N PRO A 397 11.49 -15.94 10.98
CA PRO A 397 12.73 -15.82 11.75
C PRO A 397 12.95 -14.38 12.24
N ARG A 398 12.17 -13.95 13.25
CA ARG A 398 12.18 -12.58 13.75
C ARG A 398 13.56 -12.11 14.22
N ASP A 399 14.36 -13.01 14.78
CA ASP A 399 15.72 -12.69 15.25
C ASP A 399 16.61 -12.14 14.12
N GLN A 400 16.39 -12.59 12.87
CA GLN A 400 17.11 -12.10 11.70
C GLN A 400 16.62 -10.71 11.21
N MET A 401 15.50 -10.24 11.77
CA MET A 401 14.85 -8.97 11.45
C MET A 401 14.90 -7.99 12.64
N THR A 402 15.49 -8.39 13.76
CA THR A 402 15.66 -7.55 14.97
C THR A 402 16.31 -6.19 14.65
N PRO A 403 17.33 -6.09 13.76
CA PRO A 403 17.89 -4.80 13.41
C PRO A 403 16.88 -3.82 12.76
N PHE A 404 15.81 -4.33 12.14
CA PHE A 404 14.71 -3.50 11.66
C PHE A 404 13.72 -3.19 12.78
N THR A 405 13.21 -4.20 13.49
CA THR A 405 12.12 -4.03 14.48
C THR A 405 12.54 -3.14 15.66
N ASP A 406 13.80 -3.18 16.05
CA ASP A 406 14.32 -2.37 17.15
C ASP A 406 14.54 -0.91 16.77
N ASN A 407 14.85 -0.64 15.50
CA ASN A 407 15.28 0.70 15.06
C ASN A 407 14.22 1.46 14.25
N ILE A 408 13.16 0.79 13.75
CA ILE A 408 12.14 1.45 12.91
C ILE A 408 11.37 2.55 13.64
N TRP A 409 11.19 2.41 14.96
CA TRP A 409 10.50 3.38 15.79
C TRP A 409 11.28 4.69 16.00
N ASP A 410 12.60 4.66 15.82
CA ASP A 410 13.49 5.81 15.93
C ASP A 410 13.63 6.57 14.61
N GLN A 411 13.10 5.99 13.51
CA GLN A 411 13.09 6.66 12.21
C GLN A 411 11.84 7.53 12.06
N THR A 412 12.00 8.72 11.47
CA THR A 412 10.88 9.58 11.12
C THR A 412 10.14 9.00 9.91
N PRO A 413 8.90 8.53 10.05
CA PRO A 413 8.14 8.07 8.91
C PRO A 413 7.80 9.23 7.98
N VAL A 414 7.95 9.02 6.69
CA VAL A 414 7.64 9.99 5.64
C VAL A 414 6.67 9.32 4.67
N GLY A 415 5.50 9.91 4.51
CA GLY A 415 4.52 9.44 3.53
C GLY A 415 5.05 9.60 2.10
N GLU A 416 4.53 8.80 1.20
CA GLU A 416 4.82 8.96 -0.22
C GLU A 416 4.39 10.35 -0.73
N PRO A 417 5.07 10.89 -1.76
CA PRO A 417 4.69 12.16 -2.37
C PRO A 417 3.22 12.17 -2.79
N LYS A 418 2.53 13.31 -2.68
CA LYS A 418 1.06 13.37 -2.87
C LYS A 418 0.63 13.79 -4.28
N GLY A 419 1.48 14.50 -5.01
CA GLY A 419 1.14 15.02 -6.35
C GLY A 419 1.64 14.11 -7.46
N GLN A 420 0.76 13.58 -8.33
CA GLN A 420 1.10 12.81 -9.53
C GLN A 420 2.10 11.68 -9.29
N THR A 421 2.07 11.04 -8.15
CA THR A 421 3.10 10.14 -7.61
C THR A 421 3.55 9.09 -8.60
N GLN A 422 2.61 8.32 -9.16
CA GLN A 422 2.94 7.22 -10.07
C GLN A 422 3.52 7.73 -11.41
N ALA A 423 3.03 8.86 -11.91
CA ALA A 423 3.56 9.47 -13.12
C ALA A 423 4.99 9.98 -12.92
N ILE A 424 5.28 10.54 -11.73
CA ILE A 424 6.64 11.00 -11.37
C ILE A 424 7.57 9.81 -11.17
N TYR A 425 7.12 8.72 -10.55
CA TYR A 425 7.93 7.51 -10.45
C TYR A 425 8.32 6.97 -11.83
N GLY A 426 7.36 6.89 -12.76
CA GLY A 426 7.64 6.48 -14.14
C GLY A 426 8.58 7.42 -14.89
N LEU A 427 8.54 8.72 -14.57
CA LEU A 427 9.46 9.72 -15.11
C LEU A 427 10.89 9.54 -14.58
N LEU A 428 11.05 9.05 -13.36
CA LEU A 428 12.35 8.82 -12.73
C LEU A 428 13.02 7.50 -13.15
N ASP A 429 12.27 6.51 -13.61
CA ASP A 429 12.85 5.24 -14.10
C ASP A 429 13.97 5.45 -15.15
N PRO A 430 13.77 6.24 -16.23
CA PRO A 430 14.84 6.52 -17.20
C PRO A 430 16.06 7.22 -16.60
N VAL A 431 15.89 8.00 -15.52
CA VAL A 431 17.01 8.64 -14.82
C VAL A 431 17.89 7.58 -14.15
N VAL A 432 17.27 6.66 -13.41
CA VAL A 432 17.96 5.52 -12.78
C VAL A 432 18.64 4.66 -13.86
N GLN A 433 17.91 4.29 -14.93
CA GLN A 433 18.47 3.50 -16.03
C GLN A 433 19.68 4.17 -16.67
N SER A 434 19.64 5.48 -16.90
CA SER A 434 20.74 6.22 -17.50
C SER A 434 22.02 6.10 -16.66
N VAL A 435 21.91 6.25 -15.33
CA VAL A 435 23.04 6.12 -14.42
C VAL A 435 23.60 4.69 -14.40
N LEU A 436 22.75 3.68 -14.52
CA LEU A 436 23.15 2.27 -14.50
C LEU A 436 23.72 1.78 -15.84
N THR A 437 23.40 2.42 -16.96
CA THR A 437 23.77 1.98 -18.31
C THR A 437 24.84 2.86 -18.97
N ASP A 438 24.99 4.10 -18.56
CA ASP A 438 26.03 5.01 -19.07
C ASP A 438 26.97 5.46 -17.94
N LYS A 439 28.23 5.03 -18.03
CA LYS A 439 29.28 5.44 -17.06
C LYS A 439 29.51 6.96 -17.01
N ASN A 440 29.20 7.67 -18.09
CA ASN A 440 29.40 9.11 -18.23
C ASN A 440 28.09 9.90 -18.04
N ALA A 441 27.04 9.28 -17.50
CA ALA A 441 25.75 9.95 -17.27
C ALA A 441 25.95 11.24 -16.45
N ASP A 442 25.46 12.35 -16.97
CA ASP A 442 25.45 13.63 -16.24
C ASP A 442 24.22 13.66 -15.32
N ILE A 443 24.43 13.29 -14.07
CA ILE A 443 23.39 13.20 -13.04
C ILE A 443 22.67 14.56 -12.89
N ASN A 444 23.41 15.69 -12.91
CA ASN A 444 22.81 17.00 -12.74
C ASN A 444 21.93 17.39 -13.94
N ALA A 445 22.37 17.08 -15.16
CA ALA A 445 21.56 17.31 -16.37
C ALA A 445 20.30 16.45 -16.39
N LEU A 446 20.41 15.16 -16.01
CA LEU A 446 19.28 14.24 -15.89
C LEU A 446 18.26 14.74 -14.85
N LEU A 447 18.70 15.15 -13.67
CA LEU A 447 17.83 15.65 -12.62
C LEU A 447 17.20 17.00 -12.97
N THR A 448 17.93 17.91 -13.62
CA THR A 448 17.38 19.20 -14.09
C THR A 448 16.23 18.98 -15.07
N LYS A 449 16.39 18.01 -15.99
CA LYS A 449 15.34 17.67 -16.93
C LYS A 449 14.16 17.03 -16.21
N ALA A 450 14.41 16.05 -15.33
CA ALA A 450 13.37 15.36 -14.58
C ALA A 450 12.56 16.32 -13.70
N ASP A 451 13.20 17.29 -13.06
CA ASP A 451 12.55 18.30 -12.24
C ASP A 451 11.60 19.21 -13.06
N THR A 452 12.05 19.60 -14.27
CA THR A 452 11.23 20.37 -15.21
C THR A 452 10.01 19.56 -15.69
N ASP A 453 10.23 18.30 -16.07
CA ASP A 453 9.16 17.44 -16.58
C ASP A 453 8.15 17.09 -15.46
N ALA A 454 8.63 16.86 -14.23
CA ALA A 454 7.79 16.64 -13.07
C ALA A 454 6.94 17.86 -12.71
N GLN A 455 7.51 19.08 -12.76
CA GLN A 455 6.73 20.29 -12.54
C GLN A 455 5.59 20.41 -13.57
N ALA A 456 5.87 20.10 -14.84
CA ALA A 456 4.83 20.11 -15.87
C ALA A 456 3.72 19.06 -15.66
N LEU A 457 3.99 17.97 -14.90
CA LEU A 457 2.95 17.04 -14.45
C LEU A 457 2.14 17.60 -13.27
N LEU A 458 2.82 18.25 -12.32
CA LEU A 458 2.20 18.83 -11.11
C LEU A 458 1.32 20.04 -11.41
N ASP A 459 1.57 20.74 -12.52
CA ASP A 459 0.82 21.92 -12.96
C ASP A 459 -0.52 21.58 -13.69
N LYS A 460 -0.80 20.27 -13.90
CA LYS A 460 -2.03 19.80 -14.58
C LYS A 460 -3.17 19.59 -13.60
#